data_f93c6ae4ab8033e6f64a9bcbab22c154
#
_entry.id   f93c6ae4ab8033e6f64a9bcbab22c154
#
_cell.length_a   1.000
_cell.length_b   1.000
_cell.length_c   1.000
_cell.angle_alpha   90.00
_cell.angle_beta   90.00
_cell.angle_gamma   90.00
#
_symmetry.space_group_name_H-M   'P 1'
#
loop_
_entity.id
_entity.type
_entity.pdbx_description
1 polymer ?
#
loop_
_entity_poly.entity_id
_entity_poly.type
_entity_poly.pdbx_seq_one_letter_code
_entity_poly.pdbx_strand_id
1 'polypeptide(L)'
;MAEAVINDIDQSEDLIAERFFSSVYFGGGTPSLASVESIKKILDAVNNRLTGEETEITFEMNPNDVSTKKIDGLLMAGVNRISLGVQSYHDQELKALGRVHDSDSILEAKKILQDTNTTIDLMYGIEKQTPESFTSNLMLSLIHI
;
A
#
# COMPACT_ATOMS: atom_id res chain seq x y z
N MET A 1 -12.50 -12.96 5.73
CA MET A 1 -11.69 -11.82 6.26
C MET A 1 -12.44 -10.50 6.13
N ALA A 2 -12.87 -10.05 4.95
CA ALA A 2 -13.61 -8.79 4.82
C ALA A 2 -14.87 -8.72 5.72
N GLU A 3 -15.67 -9.78 5.76
CA GLU A 3 -16.86 -9.85 6.63
C GLU A 3 -16.51 -9.71 8.12
N ALA A 4 -15.37 -10.26 8.56
CA ALA A 4 -14.93 -10.11 9.95
C ALA A 4 -14.56 -8.66 10.28
N VAL A 5 -13.89 -7.96 9.34
CA VAL A 5 -13.58 -6.53 9.49
C VAL A 5 -14.85 -5.69 9.52
N ILE A 6 -15.83 -5.98 8.63
CA ILE A 6 -17.11 -5.28 8.60
C ILE A 6 -17.88 -5.50 9.91
N ASN A 7 -17.94 -6.74 10.41
CA ASN A 7 -18.57 -7.03 11.69
C ASN A 7 -17.88 -6.29 12.86
N ASP A 8 -16.56 -6.14 12.82
CA ASP A 8 -15.82 -5.41 13.85
C ASP A 8 -16.12 -3.89 13.79
N ILE A 9 -16.25 -3.34 12.58
CA ILE A 9 -16.71 -1.96 12.38
C ILE A 9 -18.13 -1.78 12.96
N ASP A 10 -19.05 -2.68 12.66
CA ASP A 10 -20.43 -2.62 13.15
C ASP A 10 -20.50 -2.73 14.68
N GLN A 11 -19.70 -3.61 15.29
CA GLN A 11 -19.61 -3.74 16.74
C GLN A 11 -18.96 -2.54 17.43
N SER A 12 -18.17 -1.76 16.69
CA SER A 12 -17.52 -0.54 17.17
C SER A 12 -18.38 0.71 17.00
N GLU A 13 -19.64 0.58 16.54
CA GLU A 13 -20.51 1.70 16.21
C GLU A 13 -20.61 2.73 17.35
N ASP A 14 -20.79 2.29 18.60
CA ASP A 14 -20.87 3.18 19.77
C ASP A 14 -19.58 4.00 19.99
N LEU A 15 -18.43 3.47 19.57
CA LEU A 15 -17.13 4.14 19.70
C LEU A 15 -16.86 5.17 18.60
N ILE A 16 -17.48 4.97 17.44
CA ILE A 16 -17.22 5.76 16.23
C ILE A 16 -18.39 6.63 15.78
N ALA A 17 -19.55 6.53 16.46
CA ALA A 17 -20.82 7.14 16.04
C ALA A 17 -20.74 8.64 15.71
N GLU A 18 -19.94 9.40 16.46
CA GLU A 18 -19.79 10.85 16.28
C GLU A 18 -18.45 11.23 15.61
N ARG A 19 -17.72 10.25 15.04
CA ARG A 19 -16.40 10.48 14.45
C ARG A 19 -16.46 10.42 12.94
N PHE A 20 -15.70 11.31 12.30
CA PHE A 20 -15.41 11.29 10.89
C PHE A 20 -13.93 10.96 10.68
N PHE A 21 -13.64 10.19 9.65
CA PHE A 21 -12.27 9.76 9.33
C PHE A 21 -11.72 10.57 8.16
N SER A 22 -10.59 11.20 8.37
CA SER A 22 -9.84 11.89 7.33
C SER A 22 -8.88 10.95 6.55
N SER A 23 -8.68 9.73 7.06
CA SER A 23 -7.87 8.72 6.38
C SER A 23 -8.33 7.31 6.70
N VAL A 24 -8.12 6.41 5.72
CA VAL A 24 -8.26 4.96 5.84
C VAL A 24 -6.97 4.33 5.37
N TYR A 25 -6.44 3.38 6.14
CA TYR A 25 -5.19 2.72 5.80
C TYR A 25 -5.37 1.20 5.80
N PHE A 26 -5.17 0.57 4.65
CA PHE A 26 -5.14 -0.89 4.50
C PHE A 26 -3.70 -1.36 4.63
N GLY A 27 -3.36 -1.88 5.80
CA GLY A 27 -2.02 -2.36 6.14
C GLY A 27 -2.04 -3.64 6.96
N GLY A 28 -0.84 -4.10 7.33
CA GLY A 28 -0.63 -5.31 8.11
C GLY A 28 -0.76 -6.60 7.30
N GLY A 29 0.04 -7.60 7.63
CA GLY A 29 0.11 -8.83 6.83
C GLY A 29 0.44 -8.53 5.36
N THR A 30 -0.47 -8.86 4.46
CA THR A 30 -0.32 -8.59 3.02
C THR A 30 -1.67 -8.19 2.42
N PRO A 31 -2.08 -6.91 2.53
CA PRO A 31 -3.37 -6.44 2.02
C PRO A 31 -3.56 -6.71 0.53
N SER A 32 -2.48 -6.70 -0.24
CA SER A 32 -2.50 -6.95 -1.68
C SER A 32 -2.99 -8.35 -2.09
N LEU A 33 -3.10 -9.29 -1.15
CA LEU A 33 -3.76 -10.60 -1.40
C LEU A 33 -5.29 -10.51 -1.37
N ALA A 34 -5.88 -9.45 -0.82
CA ALA A 34 -7.31 -9.26 -0.82
C ALA A 34 -7.85 -8.94 -2.23
N SER A 35 -9.06 -9.37 -2.51
CA SER A 35 -9.75 -9.00 -3.75
C SER A 35 -10.22 -7.54 -3.69
N VAL A 36 -10.24 -6.87 -4.84
CA VAL A 36 -10.78 -5.50 -4.96
C VAL A 36 -12.22 -5.41 -4.43
N GLU A 37 -13.02 -6.44 -4.67
CA GLU A 37 -14.40 -6.52 -4.15
C GLU A 37 -14.43 -6.49 -2.62
N SER A 38 -13.52 -7.21 -1.96
CA SER A 38 -13.40 -7.20 -0.50
C SER A 38 -13.04 -5.82 0.05
N ILE A 39 -12.11 -5.13 -0.61
CA ILE A 39 -11.70 -3.77 -0.24
C ILE A 39 -12.86 -2.80 -0.42
N LYS A 40 -13.57 -2.89 -1.55
CA LYS A 40 -14.76 -2.08 -1.80
C LYS A 40 -15.83 -2.26 -0.70
N LYS A 41 -16.14 -3.51 -0.32
CA LYS A 41 -17.11 -3.78 0.75
C LYS A 41 -16.73 -3.13 2.08
N ILE A 42 -15.43 -3.16 2.43
CA ILE A 42 -14.95 -2.52 3.67
C ILE A 42 -15.08 -1.00 3.57
N LEU A 43 -14.71 -0.40 2.43
CA LEU A 43 -14.86 1.04 2.22
C LEU A 43 -16.32 1.46 2.23
N ASP A 44 -17.22 0.70 1.61
CA ASP A 44 -18.67 0.96 1.64
C ASP A 44 -19.21 0.95 3.09
N ALA A 45 -18.68 0.09 3.97
CA ALA A 45 -19.09 0.03 5.39
C ALA A 45 -18.71 1.28 6.20
N VAL A 46 -17.67 2.03 5.80
CA VAL A 46 -17.24 3.26 6.48
C VAL A 46 -17.55 4.53 5.71
N ASN A 47 -18.14 4.42 4.52
CA ASN A 47 -18.29 5.53 3.58
C ASN A 47 -19.04 6.75 4.15
N ASN A 48 -20.06 6.53 4.96
CA ASN A 48 -20.84 7.60 5.61
C ASN A 48 -20.07 8.34 6.71
N ARG A 49 -18.88 7.88 7.06
CA ARG A 49 -17.99 8.46 8.10
C ARG A 49 -16.72 9.07 7.51
N LEU A 50 -16.57 9.06 6.20
CA LEU A 50 -15.43 9.69 5.54
C LEU A 50 -15.65 11.21 5.43
N THR A 51 -14.58 12.00 5.51
CA THR A 51 -14.64 13.47 5.41
C THR A 51 -14.90 13.98 3.98
N GLY A 52 -15.16 13.08 3.04
CA GLY A 52 -15.44 13.37 1.64
C GLY A 52 -14.22 13.22 0.74
N GLU A 53 -14.13 14.02 -0.32
CA GLU A 53 -13.10 13.91 -1.37
C GLU A 53 -11.67 14.09 -0.85
N GLU A 54 -11.49 14.76 0.29
CA GLU A 54 -10.17 14.95 0.91
C GLU A 54 -9.70 13.75 1.76
N THR A 55 -10.52 12.69 1.90
CA THR A 55 -10.12 11.51 2.65
C THR A 55 -8.99 10.76 1.95
N GLU A 56 -7.85 10.61 2.61
CA GLU A 56 -6.78 9.76 2.12
C GLU A 56 -7.12 8.28 2.34
N ILE A 57 -7.13 7.49 1.28
CA ILE A 57 -7.36 6.05 1.34
C ILE A 57 -6.12 5.35 0.79
N THR A 58 -5.26 4.91 1.72
CA THR A 58 -3.97 4.28 1.41
C THR A 58 -4.07 2.76 1.42
N PHE A 59 -3.42 2.14 0.44
CA PHE A 59 -3.36 0.68 0.30
C PHE A 59 -1.92 0.20 0.16
N GLU A 60 -1.47 -0.70 1.08
CA GLU A 60 -0.15 -1.32 1.01
C GLU A 60 -0.08 -2.42 -0.05
N MET A 61 1.00 -2.42 -0.84
CA MET A 61 1.26 -3.42 -1.87
C MET A 61 2.72 -3.86 -1.90
N ASN A 62 2.94 -5.14 -2.24
CA ASN A 62 4.25 -5.59 -2.68
C ASN A 62 4.41 -5.39 -4.19
N PRO A 63 5.63 -5.17 -4.71
CA PRO A 63 5.88 -4.99 -6.14
C PRO A 63 5.28 -6.11 -7.03
N ASN A 64 5.41 -7.37 -6.63
CA ASN A 64 4.89 -8.52 -7.38
C ASN A 64 3.35 -8.56 -7.49
N ASP A 65 2.63 -7.85 -6.64
CA ASP A 65 1.17 -7.83 -6.61
C ASP A 65 0.57 -6.69 -7.45
N VAL A 66 1.43 -5.81 -7.98
CA VAL A 66 1.02 -4.68 -8.82
C VAL A 66 0.68 -5.18 -10.22
N SER A 67 -0.50 -4.83 -10.69
CA SER A 67 -0.92 -5.01 -12.07
C SER A 67 -1.90 -3.91 -12.45
N THR A 68 -1.92 -3.50 -13.71
CA THR A 68 -2.84 -2.46 -14.21
C THR A 68 -4.29 -2.76 -13.78
N LYS A 69 -4.75 -3.98 -14.01
CA LYS A 69 -6.11 -4.40 -13.64
C LYS A 69 -6.40 -4.20 -12.14
N LYS A 70 -5.43 -4.51 -11.27
CA LYS A 70 -5.63 -4.39 -9.83
C LYS A 70 -5.62 -2.94 -9.39
N ILE A 71 -4.69 -2.14 -9.92
CA ILE A 71 -4.62 -0.70 -9.63
C ILE A 71 -5.89 0.00 -10.08
N ASP A 72 -6.34 -0.20 -11.33
CA ASP A 72 -7.58 0.37 -11.83
C ASP A 72 -8.78 0.01 -10.93
N GLY A 73 -8.86 -1.26 -10.52
CA GLY A 73 -9.91 -1.72 -9.63
C GLY A 73 -9.86 -1.07 -8.24
N LEU A 74 -8.68 -0.90 -7.65
CA LEU A 74 -8.50 -0.22 -6.36
C LEU A 74 -8.86 1.26 -6.44
N LEU A 75 -8.41 1.96 -7.50
CA LEU A 75 -8.77 3.36 -7.74
C LEU A 75 -10.29 3.53 -7.92
N MET A 76 -10.93 2.65 -8.70
CA MET A 76 -12.39 2.64 -8.84
C MET A 76 -13.13 2.31 -7.53
N ALA A 77 -12.52 1.58 -6.61
CA ALA A 77 -13.08 1.30 -5.29
C ALA A 77 -12.92 2.47 -4.31
N GLY A 78 -12.14 3.51 -4.66
CA GLY A 78 -11.93 4.70 -3.85
C GLY A 78 -10.54 4.82 -3.21
N VAL A 79 -9.64 3.84 -3.40
CA VAL A 79 -8.23 3.99 -2.99
C VAL A 79 -7.61 5.13 -3.81
N ASN A 80 -6.91 6.05 -3.15
CA ASN A 80 -6.30 7.22 -3.80
C ASN A 80 -4.80 7.37 -3.51
N ARG A 81 -4.22 6.43 -2.76
CA ARG A 81 -2.79 6.36 -2.50
C ARG A 81 -2.33 4.91 -2.38
N ILE A 82 -1.18 4.61 -2.96
CA ILE A 82 -0.51 3.31 -2.84
C ILE A 82 0.77 3.46 -2.00
N SER A 83 0.97 2.59 -1.00
CA SER A 83 2.24 2.43 -0.30
C SER A 83 2.94 1.19 -0.85
N LEU A 84 4.03 1.39 -1.59
CA LEU A 84 4.74 0.31 -2.26
C LEU A 84 5.93 -0.17 -1.42
N GLY A 85 5.86 -1.38 -0.90
CA GLY A 85 6.87 -2.01 -0.06
C GLY A 85 8.11 -2.45 -0.85
N VAL A 86 8.92 -1.51 -1.34
CA VAL A 86 10.16 -1.77 -2.09
C VAL A 86 11.25 -2.32 -1.19
N GLN A 87 11.47 -1.71 -0.04
CA GLN A 87 12.46 -2.02 0.98
C GLN A 87 13.90 -1.73 0.54
N SER A 88 14.34 -2.19 -0.63
CA SER A 88 15.62 -1.92 -1.27
C SER A 88 15.52 -2.12 -2.79
N TYR A 89 16.38 -1.44 -3.55
CA TYR A 89 16.59 -1.67 -4.99
C TYR A 89 17.75 -2.63 -5.26
N HIS A 90 18.39 -3.18 -4.21
CA HIS A 90 19.52 -4.11 -4.33
C HIS A 90 19.07 -5.54 -4.02
N ASP A 91 19.16 -6.44 -4.99
CA ASP A 91 18.68 -7.83 -4.86
C ASP A 91 19.35 -8.59 -3.71
N GLN A 92 20.60 -8.25 -3.35
CA GLN A 92 21.27 -8.88 -2.21
C GLN A 92 20.62 -8.50 -0.88
N GLU A 93 20.19 -7.25 -0.74
CA GLU A 93 19.47 -6.74 0.43
C GLU A 93 18.06 -7.34 0.48
N LEU A 94 17.36 -7.41 -0.66
CA LEU A 94 16.04 -8.07 -0.76
C LEU A 94 16.09 -9.54 -0.34
N LYS A 95 17.13 -10.28 -0.80
CA LYS A 95 17.35 -11.66 -0.39
C LYS A 95 17.63 -11.79 1.11
N ALA A 96 18.40 -10.87 1.70
CA ALA A 96 18.67 -10.87 3.14
C ALA A 96 17.39 -10.65 3.96
N LEU A 97 16.41 -9.89 3.42
CA LEU A 97 15.09 -9.69 4.02
C LEU A 97 14.10 -10.84 3.74
N GLY A 98 14.49 -11.85 2.96
CA GLY A 98 13.59 -12.93 2.55
C GLY A 98 12.49 -12.48 1.57
N ARG A 99 12.69 -11.36 0.87
CA ARG A 99 11.71 -10.85 -0.12
C ARG A 99 11.69 -11.74 -1.37
N VAL A 100 10.49 -11.89 -1.92
CA VAL A 100 10.25 -12.71 -3.13
C VAL A 100 10.30 -11.87 -4.41
N HIS A 101 10.23 -10.53 -4.30
CA HIS A 101 10.40 -9.62 -5.43
C HIS A 101 11.87 -9.23 -5.59
N ASP A 102 12.22 -8.79 -6.78
CA ASP A 102 13.55 -8.32 -7.19
C ASP A 102 13.50 -6.89 -7.75
N SER A 103 14.65 -6.36 -8.13
CA SER A 103 14.76 -5.02 -8.70
C SER A 103 13.96 -4.84 -10.00
N ASP A 104 13.85 -5.87 -10.83
CA ASP A 104 13.08 -5.79 -12.09
C ASP A 104 11.57 -5.69 -11.80
N SER A 105 11.05 -6.46 -10.86
CA SER A 105 9.66 -6.38 -10.39
C SER A 105 9.31 -5.00 -9.84
N ILE A 106 10.24 -4.36 -9.13
CA ILE A 106 10.08 -3.00 -8.62
C ILE A 106 9.96 -1.99 -9.77
N LEU A 107 10.84 -2.09 -10.77
CA LEU A 107 10.82 -1.19 -11.93
C LEU A 107 9.53 -1.34 -12.75
N GLU A 108 9.02 -2.57 -12.89
CA GLU A 108 7.74 -2.82 -13.56
C GLU A 108 6.57 -2.24 -12.77
N ALA A 109 6.52 -2.47 -11.46
CA ALA A 109 5.50 -1.90 -10.59
C ALA A 109 5.48 -0.37 -10.67
N LYS A 110 6.64 0.28 -10.65
CA LYS A 110 6.77 1.75 -10.79
C LYS A 110 6.22 2.28 -12.12
N LYS A 111 6.46 1.57 -13.23
CA LYS A 111 5.87 1.95 -14.54
C LYS A 111 4.35 1.91 -14.52
N ILE A 112 3.76 0.92 -13.86
CA ILE A 112 2.30 0.81 -13.74
C ILE A 112 1.75 1.94 -12.86
N LEU A 113 2.49 2.33 -11.82
CA LEU A 113 2.08 3.31 -10.82
C LEU A 113 2.46 4.76 -11.15
N GLN A 114 3.04 5.04 -12.33
CA GLN A 114 3.61 6.35 -12.68
C GLN A 114 2.64 7.54 -12.52
N ASP A 115 1.35 7.32 -12.76
CA ASP A 115 0.29 8.34 -12.66
C ASP A 115 -0.56 8.18 -11.38
N THR A 116 -0.10 7.36 -10.43
CA THR A 116 -0.79 7.09 -9.17
C THR A 116 -0.06 7.77 -8.01
N ASN A 117 -0.79 8.38 -7.08
CA ASN A 117 -0.19 8.88 -5.84
C ASN A 117 0.44 7.71 -5.07
N THR A 118 1.76 7.63 -5.08
CA THR A 118 2.50 6.47 -4.56
C THR A 118 3.61 6.91 -3.62
N THR A 119 3.69 6.26 -2.46
CA THR A 119 4.86 6.30 -1.58
C THR A 119 5.66 5.02 -1.70
N ILE A 120 6.96 5.13 -1.49
CA ILE A 120 7.90 4.01 -1.53
C ILE A 120 8.46 3.78 -0.13
N ASP A 121 8.25 2.58 0.39
CA ASP A 121 8.78 2.19 1.70
C ASP A 121 10.17 1.59 1.52
N LEU A 122 11.16 2.16 2.22
CA LEU A 122 12.55 1.70 2.24
C LEU A 122 12.94 1.25 3.63
N MET A 123 13.77 0.21 3.72
CA MET A 123 14.38 -0.24 4.97
C MET A 123 15.85 0.16 5.04
N TYR A 124 16.29 0.53 6.24
CA TYR A 124 17.69 0.77 6.56
C TYR A 124 18.17 -0.24 7.61
N GLY A 125 19.48 -0.45 7.67
CA GLY A 125 20.08 -1.40 8.60
C GLY A 125 19.89 -2.85 8.19
N ILE A 126 19.69 -3.11 6.89
CA ILE A 126 19.60 -4.46 6.34
C ILE A 126 21.01 -5.13 6.39
N GLU A 127 21.06 -6.43 6.64
CA GLU A 127 22.33 -7.17 6.59
C GLU A 127 23.05 -6.94 5.25
N LYS A 128 24.33 -6.59 5.29
CA LYS A 128 25.18 -6.23 4.14
C LYS A 128 24.84 -4.89 3.45
N GLN A 129 23.88 -4.15 3.95
CA GLN A 129 23.62 -2.78 3.47
C GLN A 129 24.81 -1.88 3.83
N THR A 130 25.23 -1.04 2.90
CA THR A 130 26.25 0.00 3.12
C THR A 130 25.61 1.38 3.07
N PRO A 131 26.27 2.43 3.61
CA PRO A 131 25.79 3.80 3.44
C PRO A 131 25.61 4.20 1.98
N GLU A 132 26.46 3.70 1.08
CA GLU A 132 26.40 3.98 -0.35
C GLU A 132 25.20 3.29 -1.00
N SER A 133 24.91 2.01 -0.67
CA SER A 133 23.75 1.31 -1.20
C SER A 133 22.44 1.93 -0.68
N PHE A 134 22.39 2.34 0.59
CA PHE A 134 21.22 3.03 1.13
C PHE A 134 21.03 4.41 0.47
N THR A 135 22.10 5.17 0.25
CA THR A 135 22.04 6.45 -0.48
C THR A 135 21.50 6.23 -1.91
N SER A 136 21.97 5.17 -2.58
CA SER A 136 21.44 4.78 -3.90
C SER A 136 19.92 4.48 -3.84
N ASN A 137 19.47 3.73 -2.82
CA ASN A 137 18.06 3.45 -2.61
C ASN A 137 17.22 4.75 -2.46
N LEU A 138 17.72 5.71 -1.67
CA LEU A 138 17.07 7.01 -1.51
C LEU A 138 16.98 7.77 -2.83
N MET A 139 18.07 7.85 -3.59
CA MET A 139 18.07 8.54 -4.88
C MET A 139 17.11 7.90 -5.87
N LEU A 140 17.06 6.57 -5.94
CA LEU A 140 16.14 5.85 -6.82
C LEU A 140 14.66 6.01 -6.38
N SER A 141 14.39 6.23 -5.10
CA SER A 141 13.03 6.53 -4.64
C SER A 141 12.59 7.93 -5.03
N LEU A 142 13.46 8.93 -4.92
CA LEU A 142 13.17 10.34 -5.18
C LEU A 142 12.97 10.68 -6.66
N ILE A 143 13.57 9.92 -7.59
CA ILE A 143 13.44 10.17 -9.03
C ILE A 143 11.99 9.96 -9.53
N HIS A 144 11.10 9.44 -8.71
CA HIS A 144 9.76 9.01 -9.11
C HIS A 144 8.63 9.55 -8.21
N ILE A 145 8.93 10.55 -7.42
CA ILE A 145 7.92 11.29 -6.64
C ILE A 145 7.52 12.55 -7.40
#